data_59e7459ef9f0834d5c5710815119fee6
#
_entry.id   59e7459ef9f0834d5c5710815119fee6
#
_cell.length_a   1.000
_cell.length_b   1.000
_cell.length_c   1.000
_cell.angle_alpha   90.00
_cell.angle_beta   90.00
_cell.angle_gamma   90.00
#
_symmetry.space_group_name_H-M   'P 1'
#
loop_
_entity.id
_entity.type
_entity.pdbx_description
1 polymer ?
#
loop_
_entity_poly.entity_id
_entity_poly.type
_entity_poly.pdbx_seq_one_letter_code
_entity_poly.pdbx_strand_id
1 'polypeptide(L)'
;MTITIENNENIRTIILNRPEKLNSVNLKMATELNQAVNNAANDKSVQCLVITGNGRAFSSGGDVNEMGEHLPKAGDLFYDLTEQIHSIFSTILRMEKPVINSLNGVIAGGSLGFALAGDYRIASESAKILSAHFKRGFVPAGGATYILPRLIGLGKTQALFFGGKTLNSEEMLEWGLVHEVVSDEELKQRTMEMAKQIAAGPKTALAETKKLLLESEGLSLDEELRREREKNRDSGNSGDAVEGIKAFLEKREPKFE
;
A
#
# COMPACT_ATOMS: atom_id res chain seq x y z
N MET A 1 -18.57 6.78 -10.74
CA MET A 1 -17.14 6.44 -10.64
C MET A 1 -16.97 5.65 -9.37
N THR A 2 -16.24 4.55 -9.43
CA THR A 2 -16.03 3.68 -8.26
C THR A 2 -14.82 4.09 -7.42
N ILE A 3 -14.03 5.03 -7.93
CA ILE A 3 -12.95 5.71 -7.22
C ILE A 3 -13.05 7.22 -7.43
N THR A 4 -12.46 8.00 -6.54
CA THR A 4 -12.20 9.43 -6.73
C THR A 4 -10.71 9.73 -6.61
N ILE A 5 -10.25 10.77 -7.28
CA ILE A 5 -8.84 11.18 -7.28
C ILE A 5 -8.78 12.64 -6.85
N GLU A 6 -8.01 12.92 -5.81
CA GLU A 6 -7.71 14.26 -5.34
C GLU A 6 -6.22 14.53 -5.53
N ASN A 7 -5.87 15.72 -6.02
CA ASN A 7 -4.47 16.17 -6.11
C ASN A 7 -4.29 17.36 -5.17
N ASN A 8 -3.28 17.30 -4.34
CA ASN A 8 -2.86 18.38 -3.47
C ASN A 8 -1.36 18.59 -3.67
N GLU A 9 -0.98 19.64 -4.41
CA GLU A 9 0.39 19.85 -4.84
C GLU A 9 0.95 18.61 -5.57
N ASN A 10 2.01 18.02 -5.04
CA ASN A 10 2.66 16.82 -5.57
C ASN A 10 2.19 15.51 -4.92
N ILE A 11 1.09 15.54 -4.18
CA ILE A 11 0.47 14.38 -3.54
C ILE A 11 -0.80 14.03 -4.28
N ARG A 12 -0.93 12.77 -4.71
CA ARG A 12 -2.17 12.23 -5.27
C ARG A 12 -2.82 11.29 -4.27
N THR A 13 -4.11 11.51 -4.01
CA THR A 13 -4.93 10.61 -3.20
C THR A 13 -5.93 9.89 -4.08
N ILE A 14 -5.92 8.55 -4.04
CA ILE A 14 -6.94 7.69 -4.65
C ILE A 14 -7.85 7.22 -3.53
N ILE A 15 -9.14 7.47 -3.67
CA ILE A 15 -10.16 7.12 -2.69
C ILE A 15 -11.10 6.08 -3.29
N LEU A 16 -11.18 4.90 -2.68
CA LEU A 16 -12.15 3.88 -3.03
C LEU A 16 -13.54 4.40 -2.68
N ASN A 17 -14.46 4.46 -3.65
CA ASN A 17 -15.71 5.22 -3.52
C ASN A 17 -16.97 4.40 -3.87
N ARG A 18 -17.16 3.32 -3.12
CA ARG A 18 -18.38 2.53 -3.06
C ARG A 18 -18.77 2.30 -1.58
N PRO A 19 -18.95 3.38 -0.77
CA PRO A 19 -19.11 3.26 0.68
C PRO A 19 -20.32 2.42 1.08
N GLU A 20 -21.42 2.45 0.30
CA GLU A 20 -22.63 1.65 0.49
C GLU A 20 -22.39 0.14 0.33
N LYS A 21 -21.32 -0.26 -0.35
CA LYS A 21 -20.84 -1.63 -0.53
C LYS A 21 -19.55 -1.92 0.26
N LEU A 22 -19.23 -1.10 1.25
CA LEU A 22 -17.98 -1.20 2.03
C LEU A 22 -16.74 -1.22 1.12
N ASN A 23 -16.76 -0.47 0.04
CA ASN A 23 -15.70 -0.42 -0.97
C ASN A 23 -15.30 -1.81 -1.50
N SER A 24 -16.29 -2.74 -1.63
CA SER A 24 -16.05 -4.03 -2.28
C SER A 24 -15.62 -3.83 -3.73
N VAL A 25 -14.62 -4.59 -4.14
CA VAL A 25 -13.96 -4.46 -5.43
C VAL A 25 -14.65 -5.36 -6.45
N ASN A 26 -15.39 -4.77 -7.37
CA ASN A 26 -15.87 -5.39 -8.58
C ASN A 26 -14.87 -5.17 -9.73
N LEU A 27 -15.05 -5.82 -10.86
CA LEU A 27 -14.13 -5.73 -12.00
C LEU A 27 -13.96 -4.28 -12.49
N LYS A 28 -15.05 -3.49 -12.50
CA LYS A 28 -15.01 -2.07 -12.87
C LYS A 28 -14.09 -1.28 -11.93
N MET A 29 -14.26 -1.44 -10.61
CA MET A 29 -13.43 -0.73 -9.62
C MET A 29 -11.97 -1.19 -9.69
N ALA A 30 -11.72 -2.48 -9.88
CA ALA A 30 -10.38 -3.01 -10.02
C ALA A 30 -9.67 -2.40 -11.24
N THR A 31 -10.35 -2.29 -12.37
CA THR A 31 -9.83 -1.68 -13.59
C THR A 31 -9.56 -0.18 -13.41
N GLU A 32 -10.53 0.59 -12.85
CA GLU A 32 -10.36 2.02 -12.59
C GLU A 32 -9.19 2.28 -11.60
N LEU A 33 -9.09 1.48 -10.54
CA LEU A 33 -8.02 1.60 -9.54
C LEU A 33 -6.65 1.25 -10.14
N ASN A 34 -6.57 0.17 -10.93
CA ASN A 34 -5.33 -0.22 -11.61
C ASN A 34 -4.83 0.90 -12.55
N GLN A 35 -5.73 1.47 -13.35
CA GLN A 35 -5.38 2.61 -14.21
C GLN A 35 -4.92 3.82 -13.40
N ALA A 36 -5.60 4.15 -12.29
CA ALA A 36 -5.26 5.29 -11.46
C ALA A 36 -3.89 5.13 -10.79
N VAL A 37 -3.58 3.93 -10.27
CA VAL A 37 -2.27 3.62 -9.65
C VAL A 37 -1.15 3.68 -10.69
N ASN A 38 -1.35 3.08 -11.87
CA ASN A 38 -0.36 3.14 -12.96
C ASN A 38 -0.16 4.59 -13.47
N ASN A 39 -1.22 5.38 -13.58
CA ASN A 39 -1.11 6.79 -13.93
C ASN A 39 -0.33 7.57 -12.87
N ALA A 40 -0.56 7.32 -11.58
CA ALA A 40 0.21 7.94 -10.50
C ALA A 40 1.69 7.54 -10.55
N ALA A 41 1.99 6.27 -10.85
CA ALA A 41 3.36 5.79 -10.99
C ALA A 41 4.13 6.52 -12.10
N ASN A 42 3.48 6.82 -13.23
CA ASN A 42 4.11 7.43 -14.41
C ASN A 42 4.04 8.97 -14.45
N ASP A 43 3.21 9.60 -13.61
CA ASP A 43 3.03 11.06 -13.59
C ASP A 43 4.16 11.74 -12.81
N LYS A 44 5.06 12.43 -13.49
CA LYS A 44 6.21 13.11 -12.86
C LYS A 44 5.83 14.20 -11.86
N SER A 45 4.61 14.73 -11.93
CA SER A 45 4.11 15.72 -10.96
C SER A 45 3.77 15.12 -9.60
N VAL A 46 3.55 13.79 -9.53
CA VAL A 46 3.24 13.07 -8.29
C VAL A 46 4.54 12.62 -7.62
N GLN A 47 4.71 12.97 -6.34
CA GLN A 47 5.85 12.57 -5.52
C GLN A 47 5.46 11.56 -4.43
N CYS A 48 4.20 11.58 -3.99
CA CYS A 48 3.67 10.61 -3.04
C CYS A 48 2.24 10.21 -3.46
N LEU A 49 1.95 8.92 -3.37
CA LEU A 49 0.61 8.37 -3.58
C LEU A 49 0.00 8.02 -2.23
N VAL A 50 -1.25 8.45 -2.01
CA VAL A 50 -2.07 8.04 -0.88
C VAL A 50 -3.22 7.19 -1.40
N ILE A 51 -3.53 6.06 -0.73
CA ILE A 51 -4.69 5.23 -1.03
C ILE A 51 -5.53 5.10 0.24
N THR A 52 -6.83 5.37 0.15
CA THR A 52 -7.78 5.28 1.26
C THR A 52 -9.17 4.89 0.77
N GLY A 53 -10.10 4.65 1.69
CA GLY A 53 -11.50 4.38 1.38
C GLY A 53 -12.42 5.51 1.82
N ASN A 54 -13.54 5.69 1.14
CA ASN A 54 -14.64 6.54 1.61
C ASN A 54 -15.54 5.76 2.57
N GLY A 55 -16.01 6.40 3.65
CA GLY A 55 -16.91 5.80 4.65
C GLY A 55 -16.19 4.87 5.63
N ARG A 56 -16.89 3.84 6.13
CA ARG A 56 -16.47 2.99 7.27
C ARG A 56 -15.57 1.80 6.91
N ALA A 57 -15.09 1.71 5.69
CA ALA A 57 -14.21 0.63 5.26
C ALA A 57 -13.13 1.17 4.32
N PHE A 58 -11.92 0.64 4.46
CA PHE A 58 -10.95 0.74 3.38
C PHE A 58 -11.46 -0.08 2.20
N SER A 59 -11.60 -1.40 2.35
CA SER A 59 -12.26 -2.27 1.39
C SER A 59 -12.61 -3.64 2.01
N SER A 60 -13.80 -4.14 1.75
CA SER A 60 -14.23 -5.47 2.20
C SER A 60 -13.78 -6.63 1.29
N GLY A 61 -12.93 -6.36 0.29
CA GLY A 61 -12.47 -7.36 -0.67
C GLY A 61 -13.34 -7.44 -1.91
N GLY A 62 -13.32 -8.58 -2.61
CA GLY A 62 -14.10 -8.76 -3.82
C GLY A 62 -15.61 -8.65 -3.61
N ASP A 63 -16.32 -8.14 -4.62
CA ASP A 63 -17.78 -7.97 -4.58
C ASP A 63 -18.49 -9.32 -4.72
N VAL A 64 -19.01 -9.84 -3.59
CA VAL A 64 -19.67 -11.14 -3.55
C VAL A 64 -20.98 -11.17 -4.36
N ASN A 65 -21.63 -10.02 -4.57
CA ASN A 65 -22.84 -9.98 -5.42
C ASN A 65 -22.46 -10.21 -6.89
N GLU A 66 -21.44 -9.54 -7.40
CA GLU A 66 -20.92 -9.78 -8.74
C GLU A 66 -20.44 -11.23 -8.90
N MET A 67 -19.77 -11.79 -7.89
CA MET A 67 -19.39 -13.21 -7.88
C MET A 67 -20.60 -14.14 -7.96
N GLY A 68 -21.69 -13.80 -7.26
CA GLY A 68 -22.95 -14.55 -7.26
C GLY A 68 -23.64 -14.61 -8.62
N GLU A 69 -23.54 -13.54 -9.42
CA GLU A 69 -24.07 -13.46 -10.77
C GLU A 69 -23.38 -14.43 -11.76
N HIS A 70 -22.15 -14.87 -11.43
CA HIS A 70 -21.34 -15.77 -12.26
C HIS A 70 -21.39 -17.24 -11.80
N LEU A 71 -22.20 -17.58 -10.78
CA LEU A 71 -22.34 -18.97 -10.36
C LEU A 71 -23.04 -19.82 -11.43
N PRO A 72 -22.66 -21.13 -11.56
CA PRO A 72 -21.68 -21.86 -10.78
C PRO A 72 -20.23 -21.74 -11.30
N LYS A 73 -19.93 -20.88 -12.26
CA LYS A 73 -18.61 -20.75 -12.93
C LYS A 73 -17.99 -19.38 -12.72
N ALA A 74 -17.73 -19.00 -11.47
CA ALA A 74 -17.13 -17.71 -11.13
C ALA A 74 -15.58 -17.66 -11.32
N GLY A 75 -14.95 -18.75 -11.73
CA GLY A 75 -13.49 -18.84 -11.83
C GLY A 75 -12.87 -17.84 -12.80
N ASP A 76 -13.51 -17.62 -13.97
CA ASP A 76 -13.00 -16.66 -14.97
C ASP A 76 -13.09 -15.23 -14.43
N LEU A 77 -14.19 -14.86 -13.77
CA LEU A 77 -14.28 -13.56 -13.08
C LEU A 77 -13.21 -13.40 -12.01
N PHE A 78 -12.92 -14.45 -11.23
CA PHE A 78 -11.86 -14.39 -10.21
C PHE A 78 -10.49 -14.19 -10.85
N TYR A 79 -10.24 -14.83 -11.98
CA TYR A 79 -9.00 -14.69 -12.72
C TYR A 79 -8.83 -13.24 -13.20
N ASP A 80 -9.82 -12.68 -13.89
CA ASP A 80 -9.79 -11.29 -14.40
C ASP A 80 -9.68 -10.26 -13.27
N LEU A 81 -10.47 -10.46 -12.19
CA LEU A 81 -10.43 -9.57 -11.03
C LEU A 81 -9.07 -9.59 -10.32
N THR A 82 -8.51 -10.79 -10.12
CA THR A 82 -7.22 -10.93 -9.46
C THR A 82 -6.07 -10.44 -10.31
N GLU A 83 -6.15 -10.52 -11.64
CA GLU A 83 -5.16 -9.92 -12.54
C GLU A 83 -5.04 -8.41 -12.30
N GLN A 84 -6.18 -7.68 -12.24
CA GLN A 84 -6.17 -6.24 -11.95
C GLN A 84 -5.62 -5.94 -10.56
N ILE A 85 -6.05 -6.68 -9.54
CA ILE A 85 -5.59 -6.48 -8.16
C ILE A 85 -4.10 -6.82 -8.00
N HIS A 86 -3.61 -7.86 -8.68
CA HIS A 86 -2.18 -8.20 -8.66
C HIS A 86 -1.33 -7.15 -9.38
N SER A 87 -1.82 -6.55 -10.46
CA SER A 87 -1.18 -5.42 -11.11
C SER A 87 -1.07 -4.21 -10.17
N ILE A 88 -2.16 -3.86 -9.46
CA ILE A 88 -2.15 -2.80 -8.44
C ILE A 88 -1.10 -3.08 -7.37
N PHE A 89 -1.13 -4.28 -6.78
CA PHE A 89 -0.18 -4.71 -5.75
C PHE A 89 1.28 -4.60 -6.22
N SER A 90 1.55 -5.13 -7.42
CA SER A 90 2.88 -5.11 -8.02
C SER A 90 3.37 -3.69 -8.31
N THR A 91 2.49 -2.81 -8.83
CA THR A 91 2.82 -1.42 -9.10
C THR A 91 3.11 -0.66 -7.81
N ILE A 92 2.31 -0.83 -6.75
CA ILE A 92 2.55 -0.20 -5.43
C ILE A 92 3.93 -0.57 -4.90
N LEU A 93 4.31 -1.84 -4.98
CA LEU A 93 5.61 -2.29 -4.48
C LEU A 93 6.80 -1.80 -5.30
N ARG A 94 6.63 -1.65 -6.64
CA ARG A 94 7.74 -1.39 -7.56
C ARG A 94 7.87 0.04 -8.03
N MET A 95 6.81 0.87 -7.88
CA MET A 95 6.89 2.27 -8.29
C MET A 95 7.96 3.02 -7.48
N GLU A 96 8.67 3.92 -8.14
CA GLU A 96 9.75 4.71 -7.51
C GLU A 96 9.24 5.67 -6.42
N LYS A 97 7.94 5.96 -6.44
CA LYS A 97 7.31 6.90 -5.52
C LYS A 97 6.85 6.18 -4.26
N PRO A 98 7.02 6.80 -3.08
CA PRO A 98 6.44 6.30 -1.84
C PRO A 98 4.90 6.26 -1.91
N VAL A 99 4.34 5.21 -1.29
CA VAL A 99 2.90 5.00 -1.19
C VAL A 99 2.49 4.92 0.27
N ILE A 100 1.50 5.72 0.66
CA ILE A 100 0.88 5.67 1.98
C ILE A 100 -0.49 5.01 1.86
N ASN A 101 -0.71 3.95 2.62
CA ASN A 101 -2.05 3.40 2.79
C ASN A 101 -2.66 3.95 4.08
N SER A 102 -3.73 4.73 3.92
CA SER A 102 -4.53 5.32 5.00
C SER A 102 -5.76 4.44 5.25
N LEU A 103 -5.68 3.61 6.29
CA LEU A 103 -6.61 2.52 6.55
C LEU A 103 -7.75 3.00 7.45
N ASN A 104 -8.79 3.53 6.83
CA ASN A 104 -9.91 4.20 7.49
C ASN A 104 -10.99 3.27 8.06
N GLY A 105 -10.79 1.96 8.08
CA GLY A 105 -11.80 1.03 8.56
C GLY A 105 -11.53 -0.41 8.16
N VAL A 106 -12.59 -1.16 7.83
CA VAL A 106 -12.52 -2.59 7.51
C VAL A 106 -11.63 -2.88 6.30
N ILE A 107 -10.74 -3.87 6.46
CA ILE A 107 -9.90 -4.44 5.41
C ILE A 107 -10.17 -5.94 5.36
N ALA A 108 -10.57 -6.49 4.21
CA ALA A 108 -10.89 -7.91 4.11
C ALA A 108 -10.62 -8.51 2.73
N GLY A 109 -10.50 -9.82 2.67
CA GLY A 109 -10.44 -10.57 1.42
C GLY A 109 -9.30 -10.12 0.49
N GLY A 110 -9.57 -10.04 -0.81
CA GLY A 110 -8.59 -9.70 -1.83
C GLY A 110 -7.98 -8.30 -1.72
N SER A 111 -8.55 -7.39 -0.88
CA SER A 111 -7.96 -6.08 -0.63
C SER A 111 -6.80 -6.11 0.36
N LEU A 112 -6.64 -7.19 1.12
CA LEU A 112 -5.65 -7.27 2.20
C LEU A 112 -4.21 -7.04 1.70
N GLY A 113 -3.86 -7.60 0.55
CA GLY A 113 -2.52 -7.45 0.01
C GLY A 113 -2.20 -6.01 -0.37
N PHE A 114 -3.01 -5.38 -1.23
CA PHE A 114 -2.72 -4.01 -1.66
C PHE A 114 -2.93 -2.98 -0.53
N ALA A 115 -3.80 -3.26 0.46
CA ALA A 115 -3.92 -2.43 1.66
C ALA A 115 -2.65 -2.43 2.51
N LEU A 116 -1.87 -3.51 2.48
CA LEU A 116 -0.63 -3.65 3.23
C LEU A 116 0.64 -3.41 2.39
N ALA A 117 0.50 -3.19 1.08
CA ALA A 117 1.63 -2.98 0.17
C ALA A 117 2.26 -1.58 0.24
N GLY A 118 1.59 -0.61 0.87
CA GLY A 118 2.13 0.74 1.02
C GLY A 118 3.41 0.77 1.84
N ASP A 119 4.32 1.67 1.49
CA ASP A 119 5.59 1.89 2.18
C ASP A 119 5.37 2.41 3.60
N TYR A 120 4.32 3.20 3.78
CA TYR A 120 3.85 3.63 5.09
C TYR A 120 2.36 3.34 5.27
N ARG A 121 1.95 2.90 6.45
CA ARG A 121 0.57 2.49 6.74
C ARG A 121 0.11 3.14 8.03
N ILE A 122 -0.97 3.93 7.95
CA ILE A 122 -1.61 4.58 9.09
C ILE A 122 -3.01 4.02 9.19
N ALA A 123 -3.42 3.57 10.36
CA ALA A 123 -4.76 3.06 10.61
C ALA A 123 -5.56 3.99 11.52
N SER A 124 -6.86 4.08 11.31
CA SER A 124 -7.77 4.62 12.31
C SER A 124 -8.01 3.61 13.44
N GLU A 125 -8.42 4.07 14.62
CA GLU A 125 -8.80 3.21 15.75
C GLU A 125 -9.90 2.22 15.38
N SER A 126 -10.83 2.61 14.51
CA SER A 126 -11.90 1.73 14.02
C SER A 126 -11.45 0.71 12.96
N ALA A 127 -10.21 0.80 12.46
CA ALA A 127 -9.70 -0.11 11.45
C ALA A 127 -9.56 -1.54 11.98
N LYS A 128 -9.85 -2.50 11.11
CA LYS A 128 -9.70 -3.92 11.44
C LYS A 128 -9.47 -4.77 10.21
N ILE A 129 -8.66 -5.81 10.37
CA ILE A 129 -8.46 -6.84 9.36
C ILE A 129 -9.37 -8.03 9.65
N LEU A 130 -10.10 -8.46 8.62
CA LEU A 130 -10.96 -9.65 8.67
C LEU A 130 -10.41 -10.71 7.71
N SER A 131 -10.01 -11.86 8.25
CA SER A 131 -9.66 -13.03 7.42
C SER A 131 -10.93 -13.73 6.93
N ALA A 132 -11.43 -13.28 5.80
CA ALA A 132 -12.73 -13.74 5.27
C ALA A 132 -12.64 -14.93 4.29
N HIS A 133 -11.46 -15.28 3.80
CA HIS A 133 -11.26 -16.29 2.75
C HIS A 133 -11.70 -17.69 3.19
N PHE A 134 -11.25 -18.12 4.35
CA PHE A 134 -11.54 -19.46 4.85
C PHE A 134 -13.03 -19.79 4.92
N LYS A 135 -13.85 -18.87 5.46
CA LYS A 135 -15.29 -19.07 5.60
C LYS A 135 -16.05 -19.12 4.27
N ARG A 136 -15.42 -18.67 3.19
CA ARG A 136 -16.03 -18.62 1.85
C ARG A 136 -15.43 -19.63 0.88
N GLY A 137 -14.47 -20.45 1.32
CA GLY A 137 -13.80 -21.43 0.47
C GLY A 137 -12.89 -20.80 -0.59
N PHE A 138 -12.42 -19.58 -0.36
CA PHE A 138 -11.55 -18.87 -1.30
C PHE A 138 -10.09 -18.99 -0.88
N VAL A 139 -9.21 -19.09 -1.87
CA VAL A 139 -7.76 -18.91 -1.68
C VAL A 139 -7.48 -17.42 -1.47
N PRO A 140 -6.57 -17.04 -0.55
CA PRO A 140 -6.12 -15.66 -0.43
C PRO A 140 -5.57 -15.12 -1.75
N ALA A 141 -5.88 -13.87 -2.07
CA ALA A 141 -5.47 -13.20 -3.30
C ALA A 141 -4.93 -11.79 -3.00
N GLY A 142 -4.67 -11.02 -4.06
CA GLY A 142 -4.25 -9.62 -3.95
C GLY A 142 -2.85 -9.42 -3.38
N GLY A 143 -1.98 -10.44 -3.43
CA GLY A 143 -0.62 -10.36 -2.89
C GLY A 143 -0.50 -10.63 -1.39
N ALA A 144 -1.60 -10.98 -0.71
CA ALA A 144 -1.61 -11.18 0.74
C ALA A 144 -0.68 -12.31 1.20
N THR A 145 -0.58 -13.41 0.42
CA THR A 145 0.33 -14.52 0.70
C THR A 145 1.81 -14.17 0.50
N TYR A 146 2.09 -13.11 -0.25
CA TYR A 146 3.44 -12.58 -0.42
C TYR A 146 3.82 -11.61 0.71
N ILE A 147 2.96 -10.63 1.00
CA ILE A 147 3.31 -9.53 1.90
C ILE A 147 3.20 -9.91 3.38
N LEU A 148 2.19 -10.67 3.78
CA LEU A 148 1.98 -10.99 5.20
C LEU A 148 3.13 -11.76 5.84
N PRO A 149 3.68 -12.85 5.24
CA PRO A 149 4.82 -13.53 5.84
C PRO A 149 6.05 -12.64 6.02
N ARG A 150 6.20 -11.61 5.18
CA ARG A 150 7.28 -10.63 5.24
C ARG A 150 7.09 -9.61 6.36
N LEU A 151 5.85 -9.23 6.63
CA LEU A 151 5.54 -8.27 7.68
C LEU A 151 5.47 -8.90 9.07
N ILE A 152 4.84 -10.08 9.18
CA ILE A 152 4.49 -10.67 10.49
C ILE A 152 5.03 -12.09 10.71
N GLY A 153 5.81 -12.60 9.76
CA GLY A 153 6.30 -13.98 9.79
C GLY A 153 5.23 -15.02 9.45
N LEU A 154 5.69 -16.21 9.07
CA LEU A 154 4.80 -17.29 8.61
C LEU A 154 3.80 -17.74 9.68
N GLY A 155 4.24 -17.86 10.94
CA GLY A 155 3.36 -18.35 12.02
C GLY A 155 2.14 -17.46 12.26
N LYS A 156 2.33 -16.13 12.37
CA LYS A 156 1.20 -15.19 12.52
C LYS A 156 0.33 -15.15 11.25
N THR A 157 0.93 -15.28 10.07
CA THR A 157 0.19 -15.37 8.79
C THR A 157 -0.71 -16.61 8.76
N GLN A 158 -0.20 -17.76 9.18
CA GLN A 158 -0.99 -18.99 9.28
C GLN A 158 -2.12 -18.86 10.30
N ALA A 159 -1.86 -18.26 11.47
CA ALA A 159 -2.89 -18.00 12.48
C ALA A 159 -4.00 -17.07 11.94
N LEU A 160 -3.64 -16.06 11.13
CA LEU A 160 -4.61 -15.17 10.49
C LEU A 160 -5.47 -15.93 9.48
N PHE A 161 -4.87 -16.68 8.55
CA PHE A 161 -5.59 -17.33 7.47
C PHE A 161 -6.34 -18.59 7.92
N PHE A 162 -5.69 -19.50 8.62
CA PHE A 162 -6.32 -20.76 9.03
C PHE A 162 -7.18 -20.62 10.29
N GLY A 163 -6.77 -19.75 11.21
CA GLY A 163 -7.54 -19.46 12.42
C GLY A 163 -8.73 -18.53 12.20
N GLY A 164 -8.80 -17.85 11.05
CA GLY A 164 -9.85 -16.88 10.77
C GLY A 164 -9.85 -15.69 11.74
N LYS A 165 -8.68 -15.34 12.28
CA LYS A 165 -8.56 -14.28 13.29
C LYS A 165 -8.94 -12.93 12.69
N THR A 166 -9.67 -12.13 13.48
CA THR A 166 -9.84 -10.70 13.25
C THR A 166 -8.78 -9.96 14.06
N LEU A 167 -8.16 -8.95 13.46
CA LEU A 167 -7.23 -8.05 14.15
C LEU A 167 -7.87 -6.67 14.24
N ASN A 168 -7.89 -6.08 15.43
CA ASN A 168 -8.20 -4.66 15.62
C ASN A 168 -6.97 -3.80 15.32
N SER A 169 -7.10 -2.47 15.38
CA SER A 169 -6.03 -1.52 15.07
C SER A 169 -4.81 -1.66 15.99
N GLU A 170 -5.02 -1.90 17.29
CA GLU A 170 -3.95 -2.11 18.26
C GLU A 170 -3.16 -3.39 17.96
N GLU A 171 -3.87 -4.51 17.68
CA GLU A 171 -3.24 -5.76 17.26
C GLU A 171 -2.50 -5.62 15.92
N MET A 172 -3.02 -4.80 14.99
CA MET A 172 -2.33 -4.48 13.74
C MET A 172 -1.02 -3.74 13.98
N LEU A 173 -0.98 -2.81 14.93
CA LEU A 173 0.22 -2.09 15.34
C LEU A 173 1.21 -3.04 16.05
N GLU A 174 0.75 -3.82 17.02
CA GLU A 174 1.58 -4.81 17.73
C GLU A 174 2.22 -5.84 16.78
N TRP A 175 1.48 -6.22 15.74
CA TRP A 175 1.99 -7.17 14.74
C TRP A 175 2.88 -6.53 13.67
N GLY A 176 2.99 -5.21 13.62
CA GLY A 176 3.77 -4.49 12.61
C GLY A 176 3.08 -4.39 11.24
N LEU A 177 1.77 -4.61 11.19
CA LEU A 177 0.98 -4.44 9.98
C LEU A 177 0.74 -2.97 9.64
N VAL A 178 0.74 -2.10 10.65
CA VAL A 178 0.68 -0.64 10.49
C VAL A 178 1.78 0.02 11.31
N HIS A 179 2.13 1.25 10.96
CA HIS A 179 3.18 2.02 11.62
C HIS A 179 2.62 2.96 12.69
N GLU A 180 1.38 3.40 12.50
CA GLU A 180 0.68 4.29 13.41
C GLU A 180 -0.79 3.92 13.50
N VAL A 181 -1.38 4.20 14.67
CA VAL A 181 -2.83 4.21 14.90
C VAL A 181 -3.19 5.58 15.45
N VAL A 182 -4.22 6.19 14.88
CA VAL A 182 -4.72 7.51 15.29
C VAL A 182 -6.25 7.46 15.38
N SER A 183 -6.87 8.47 15.99
CA SER A 183 -8.33 8.56 16.01
C SER A 183 -8.91 8.65 14.58
N ASP A 184 -10.17 8.26 14.41
CA ASP A 184 -10.83 8.28 13.10
C ASP A 184 -10.85 9.69 12.49
N GLU A 185 -11.01 10.72 13.33
CA GLU A 185 -11.03 12.12 12.95
C GLU A 185 -9.67 12.64 12.53
N GLU A 186 -8.59 12.16 13.15
CA GLU A 186 -7.21 12.60 12.88
C GLU A 186 -6.59 11.91 11.67
N LEU A 187 -7.14 10.78 11.22
CA LEU A 187 -6.52 9.95 10.18
C LEU A 187 -6.19 10.74 8.91
N LYS A 188 -7.14 11.54 8.41
CA LYS A 188 -6.93 12.33 7.18
C LYS A 188 -5.82 13.36 7.36
N GLN A 189 -5.82 14.09 8.46
CA GLN A 189 -4.81 15.10 8.75
C GLN A 189 -3.43 14.46 8.89
N ARG A 190 -3.31 13.41 9.72
CA ARG A 190 -2.04 12.72 9.96
C ARG A 190 -1.46 12.09 8.69
N THR A 191 -2.33 11.51 7.85
CA THR A 191 -1.93 10.98 6.54
C THR A 191 -1.33 12.06 5.64
N MET A 192 -1.95 13.23 5.57
CA MET A 192 -1.47 14.34 4.75
C MET A 192 -0.17 14.97 5.28
N GLU A 193 0.00 15.04 6.59
CA GLU A 193 1.26 15.47 7.21
C GLU A 193 2.41 14.53 6.82
N MET A 194 2.21 13.21 6.96
CA MET A 194 3.20 12.22 6.55
C MET A 194 3.47 12.27 5.05
N ALA A 195 2.43 12.43 4.23
CA ALA A 195 2.57 12.53 2.77
C ALA A 195 3.40 13.75 2.37
N LYS A 196 3.18 14.91 2.99
CA LYS A 196 3.97 16.12 2.76
C LYS A 196 5.42 15.93 3.19
N GLN A 197 5.66 15.33 4.36
CA GLN A 197 7.00 15.03 4.84
C GLN A 197 7.77 14.14 3.85
N ILE A 198 7.14 13.06 3.38
CA ILE A 198 7.74 12.11 2.42
C ILE A 198 7.94 12.78 1.06
N ALA A 199 6.95 13.52 0.56
CA ALA A 199 7.01 14.18 -0.74
C ALA A 199 8.06 15.31 -0.80
N ALA A 200 8.43 15.87 0.35
CA ALA A 200 9.52 16.85 0.48
C ALA A 200 10.91 16.18 0.60
N GLY A 201 10.97 14.86 0.69
CA GLY A 201 12.21 14.11 0.85
C GLY A 201 13.00 13.91 -0.45
N PRO A 202 14.24 13.36 -0.34
CA PRO A 202 15.12 13.11 -1.48
C PRO A 202 14.58 11.96 -2.34
N LYS A 203 14.04 12.30 -3.52
CA LYS A 203 13.30 11.39 -4.40
C LYS A 203 14.10 10.15 -4.79
N THR A 204 15.32 10.36 -5.27
CA THR A 204 16.20 9.28 -5.73
C THR A 204 16.56 8.34 -4.58
N ALA A 205 16.91 8.87 -3.41
CA ALA A 205 17.25 8.04 -2.26
C ALA A 205 16.06 7.21 -1.76
N LEU A 206 14.84 7.79 -1.73
CA LEU A 206 13.62 7.08 -1.36
C LEU A 206 13.31 5.95 -2.35
N ALA A 207 13.36 6.23 -3.66
CA ALA A 207 13.11 5.25 -4.72
C ALA A 207 14.10 4.08 -4.67
N GLU A 208 15.39 4.36 -4.56
CA GLU A 208 16.43 3.31 -4.51
C GLU A 208 16.37 2.53 -3.20
N THR A 209 16.07 3.17 -2.07
CA THR A 209 15.85 2.46 -0.80
C THR A 209 14.69 1.48 -0.90
N LYS A 210 13.54 1.92 -1.44
CA LYS A 210 12.38 1.05 -1.66
C LYS A 210 12.73 -0.16 -2.53
N LYS A 211 13.49 0.07 -3.61
CA LYS A 211 13.93 -0.98 -4.52
C LYS A 211 14.88 -1.97 -3.84
N LEU A 212 15.88 -1.50 -3.10
CA LEU A 212 16.81 -2.36 -2.34
C LEU A 212 16.04 -3.23 -1.34
N LEU A 213 15.14 -2.65 -0.54
CA LEU A 213 14.33 -3.40 0.42
C LEU A 213 13.44 -4.46 -0.25
N LEU A 214 12.81 -4.14 -1.38
CA LEU A 214 11.95 -5.08 -2.10
C LEU A 214 12.74 -6.27 -2.67
N GLU A 215 13.93 -6.01 -3.19
CA GLU A 215 14.74 -6.97 -3.93
C GLU A 215 15.75 -7.73 -3.06
N SER A 216 15.95 -7.32 -1.78
CA SER A 216 16.92 -7.94 -0.85
C SER A 216 16.61 -9.40 -0.54
N GLU A 217 15.34 -9.79 -0.61
CA GLU A 217 14.93 -11.17 -0.32
C GLU A 217 15.39 -12.13 -1.41
N GLY A 218 16.07 -13.19 -0.98
CA GLY A 218 16.63 -14.19 -1.89
C GLY A 218 18.04 -13.89 -2.39
N LEU A 219 18.60 -12.73 -2.04
CA LEU A 219 20.00 -12.42 -2.30
C LEU A 219 20.90 -12.89 -1.16
N SER A 220 22.17 -13.20 -1.48
CA SER A 220 23.19 -13.36 -0.45
C SER A 220 23.56 -12.02 0.17
N LEU A 221 24.10 -12.04 1.39
CA LEU A 221 24.57 -10.83 2.06
C LEU A 221 25.58 -10.04 1.19
N ASP A 222 26.51 -10.73 0.55
CA ASP A 222 27.55 -10.09 -0.27
C ASP A 222 26.96 -9.41 -1.52
N GLU A 223 25.94 -10.01 -2.11
CA GLU A 223 25.22 -9.43 -3.25
C GLU A 223 24.47 -8.17 -2.84
N GLU A 224 23.75 -8.19 -1.71
CA GLU A 224 23.02 -7.04 -1.23
C GLU A 224 23.97 -5.90 -0.84
N LEU A 225 25.05 -6.17 -0.09
CA LEU A 225 26.06 -5.17 0.26
C LEU A 225 26.75 -4.56 -0.98
N ARG A 226 26.95 -5.35 -2.04
CA ARG A 226 27.47 -4.82 -3.31
C ARG A 226 26.47 -3.85 -3.95
N ARG A 227 25.18 -4.20 -3.99
CA ARG A 227 24.12 -3.36 -4.53
C ARG A 227 23.96 -2.06 -3.74
N GLU A 228 23.92 -2.13 -2.41
CA GLU A 228 23.90 -0.95 -1.53
C GLU A 228 25.07 -0.01 -1.84
N ARG A 229 26.28 -0.56 -1.99
CA ARG A 229 27.48 0.24 -2.31
C ARG A 229 27.37 0.95 -3.66
N GLU A 230 26.86 0.25 -4.68
CA GLU A 230 26.62 0.82 -6.02
C GLU A 230 25.58 1.96 -5.96
N LYS A 231 24.45 1.71 -5.30
CA LYS A 231 23.38 2.70 -5.14
C LYS A 231 23.79 3.90 -4.28
N ASN A 232 24.59 3.67 -3.25
CA ASN A 232 25.13 4.73 -2.39
C ASN A 232 26.07 5.66 -3.18
N ARG A 233 26.95 5.09 -4.04
CA ARG A 233 27.78 5.88 -4.93
C ARG A 233 26.94 6.73 -5.89
N ASP A 234 25.93 6.13 -6.51
CA ASP A 234 25.08 6.82 -7.49
C ASP A 234 24.25 7.93 -6.82
N SER A 235 23.68 7.63 -5.66
CA SER A 235 22.97 8.62 -4.83
C SER A 235 23.88 9.75 -4.37
N GLY A 236 25.11 9.45 -3.94
CA GLY A 236 26.08 10.46 -3.48
C GLY A 236 26.48 11.47 -4.56
N ASN A 237 26.26 11.16 -5.84
CA ASN A 237 26.48 12.07 -6.96
C ASN A 237 25.22 12.87 -7.36
N SER A 238 24.08 12.66 -6.69
CA SER A 238 22.81 13.35 -6.99
C SER A 238 22.81 14.79 -6.44
N GLY A 239 21.96 15.63 -7.04
CA GLY A 239 21.69 16.98 -6.52
C GLY A 239 21.15 16.95 -5.09
N ASP A 240 20.30 15.96 -4.77
CA ASP A 240 19.75 15.75 -3.42
C ASP A 240 20.84 15.50 -2.38
N ALA A 241 21.85 14.67 -2.70
CA ALA A 241 22.96 14.41 -1.79
C ALA A 241 23.80 15.67 -1.55
N VAL A 242 24.06 16.45 -2.62
CA VAL A 242 24.77 17.72 -2.51
C VAL A 242 24.00 18.71 -1.62
N GLU A 243 22.70 18.84 -1.84
CA GLU A 243 21.84 19.70 -1.00
C GLU A 243 21.81 19.22 0.45
N GLY A 244 21.58 17.93 0.67
CA GLY A 244 21.54 17.36 2.02
C GLY A 244 22.83 17.58 2.82
N ILE A 245 24.00 17.39 2.18
CA ILE A 245 25.31 17.63 2.81
C ILE A 245 25.49 19.11 3.11
N LYS A 246 25.20 20.01 2.16
CA LYS A 246 25.29 21.46 2.36
C LYS A 246 24.39 21.93 3.49
N ALA A 247 23.12 21.53 3.48
CA ALA A 247 22.15 21.89 4.49
C ALA A 247 22.61 21.47 5.90
N PHE A 248 23.14 20.24 6.02
CA PHE A 248 23.70 19.74 7.28
C PHE A 248 24.89 20.61 7.79
N LEU A 249 25.84 20.93 6.91
CA LEU A 249 27.00 21.76 7.25
C LEU A 249 26.59 23.20 7.62
N GLU A 250 25.57 23.71 6.95
CA GLU A 250 25.02 25.06 7.18
C GLU A 250 24.01 25.12 8.33
N LYS A 251 23.67 23.97 8.93
CA LYS A 251 22.68 23.83 10.02
C LYS A 251 21.28 24.38 9.64
N ARG A 252 20.82 24.12 8.45
CA ARG A 252 19.49 24.46 7.94
C ARG A 252 18.76 23.22 7.45
N GLU A 253 17.45 23.35 7.25
CA GLU A 253 16.64 22.30 6.60
C GLU A 253 17.02 22.19 5.11
N PRO A 254 17.13 20.94 4.59
CA PRO A 254 17.39 20.71 3.17
C PRO A 254 16.14 21.05 2.33
N LYS A 255 16.36 21.45 1.08
CA LYS A 255 15.31 21.69 0.09
C LYS A 255 15.60 20.83 -1.13
N PHE A 256 14.98 19.65 -1.18
CA PHE A 256 15.12 18.74 -2.30
C PHE A 256 14.23 19.16 -3.47
N GLU A 257 14.72 19.01 -4.73
CA GLU A 257 14.01 19.38 -5.97
C GLU A 257 13.29 18.21 -6.63
#